data_a7e7896078c943c946d1a8419ef2100b
#
_entry.id   a7e7896078c943c946d1a8419ef2100b
#
_cell.length_a   1.000
_cell.length_b   1.000
_cell.length_c   1.000
_cell.angle_alpha   90.00
_cell.angle_beta   90.00
_cell.angle_gamma   90.00
#
_symmetry.space_group_name_H-M   'P 1'
#
loop_
_entity.id
_entity.type
_entity.pdbx_description
1 polymer ?
#
loop_
_entity_poly.entity_id
_entity_poly.type
_entity_poly.pdbx_seq_one_letter_code
_entity_poly.pdbx_strand_id
1 'polypeptide(L)'
;MDLSKHQELIVKQEMEHLEAFTGLETQNRYSVSTPDGNPLLYAYEESGFFSRIFLKKNRPLSIHVIDNNKDRILTASRSFFLFFSHLDIQDETGHKIGSLRRRFSILNRRFEFEDSTGKIIAEMRGPLLRPNTFMIYNKKEEEIGRVTKQWSGIGREVFSDADTFNVQIDSNKTNRDFAMLILASSIAVDLDFFEGE
;
A
#
# COMPACT_ATOMS: atom_id res chain seq x y z
N MET A 1 -4.16 16.07 -4.65
CA MET A 1 -5.30 15.11 -4.83
C MET A 1 -5.87 14.71 -3.47
N ASP A 2 -7.16 14.44 -3.37
CA ASP A 2 -7.82 14.06 -2.10
C ASP A 2 -8.49 12.68 -2.25
N LEU A 3 -7.81 11.64 -1.76
CA LEU A 3 -8.28 10.26 -1.84
C LEU A 3 -9.44 9.95 -0.89
N SER A 4 -9.68 10.78 0.14
CA SER A 4 -10.80 10.56 1.07
C SER A 4 -12.17 10.68 0.42
N LYS A 5 -12.24 11.24 -0.80
CA LYS A 5 -13.47 11.34 -1.61
C LYS A 5 -13.85 10.05 -2.33
N HIS A 6 -12.94 9.09 -2.39
CA HIS A 6 -13.17 7.79 -3.01
C HIS A 6 -13.43 6.74 -1.92
N GLN A 7 -14.61 6.11 -1.96
CA GLN A 7 -14.96 5.04 -1.02
C GLN A 7 -14.26 3.72 -1.37
N GLU A 8 -13.83 3.57 -2.62
CA GLU A 8 -13.21 2.35 -3.12
C GLU A 8 -12.15 2.68 -4.18
N LEU A 9 -11.01 2.00 -4.08
CA LEU A 9 -9.92 2.07 -5.04
C LEU A 9 -9.48 0.66 -5.42
N ILE A 10 -9.05 0.48 -6.66
CA ILE A 10 -8.41 -0.73 -7.14
C ILE A 10 -6.91 -0.45 -7.28
N VAL A 11 -6.09 -1.21 -6.54
CA VAL A 11 -4.63 -1.18 -6.64
C VAL A 11 -4.18 -2.46 -7.31
N LYS A 12 -3.59 -2.35 -8.50
CA LYS A 12 -3.16 -3.49 -9.28
C LYS A 12 -1.65 -3.43 -9.50
N GLN A 13 -0.95 -4.53 -9.18
CA GLN A 13 0.46 -4.68 -9.52
C GLN A 13 0.61 -4.81 -11.05
N GLU A 14 1.57 -4.10 -11.64
CA GLU A 14 1.80 -4.11 -13.08
C GLU A 14 3.12 -4.82 -13.39
N MET A 15 3.08 -5.80 -14.28
CA MET A 15 4.23 -6.65 -14.58
C MET A 15 5.20 -6.05 -15.63
N GLU A 16 4.75 -5.22 -16.59
CA GLU A 16 5.62 -4.83 -17.73
C GLU A 16 5.42 -3.43 -18.34
N HIS A 17 4.32 -2.70 -18.11
CA HIS A 17 3.99 -1.56 -18.99
C HIS A 17 4.31 -0.16 -18.48
N LEU A 18 4.69 0.01 -17.21
CA LEU A 18 4.95 1.34 -16.62
C LEU A 18 6.36 1.90 -16.89
N GLU A 19 7.28 1.10 -17.46
CA GLU A 19 8.64 1.59 -17.84
C GLU A 19 8.57 2.76 -18.81
N ALA A 20 7.69 2.66 -19.79
CA ALA A 20 7.48 3.72 -20.79
C ALA A 20 6.96 5.02 -20.15
N PHE A 21 6.23 4.93 -19.03
CA PHE A 21 5.66 6.09 -18.35
C PHE A 21 6.64 6.72 -17.36
N THR A 22 7.34 5.91 -16.56
CA THR A 22 8.24 6.38 -15.51
C THR A 22 9.69 6.57 -15.98
N GLY A 23 10.10 5.82 -17.00
CA GLY A 23 11.49 5.80 -17.50
C GLY A 23 12.47 5.12 -16.53
N LEU A 24 11.98 4.40 -15.52
CA LEU A 24 12.78 3.75 -14.48
C LEU A 24 12.59 2.23 -14.54
N GLU A 25 13.69 1.48 -14.49
CA GLU A 25 13.69 0.03 -14.26
C GLU A 25 13.39 -0.24 -12.79
N THR A 26 12.13 -0.36 -12.44
CA THR A 26 11.68 -0.59 -11.07
C THR A 26 11.20 -2.03 -10.89
N GLN A 27 11.20 -2.54 -9.67
CA GLN A 27 10.79 -3.92 -9.41
C GLN A 27 9.28 -4.05 -9.18
N ASN A 28 8.72 -3.25 -8.27
CA ASN A 28 7.29 -3.25 -7.98
C ASN A 28 6.65 -1.99 -8.54
N ARG A 29 5.55 -2.17 -9.26
CA ARG A 29 4.77 -1.10 -9.89
C ARG A 29 3.31 -1.36 -9.67
N TYR A 30 2.56 -0.31 -9.42
CA TYR A 30 1.13 -0.43 -9.19
C TYR A 30 0.39 0.68 -9.91
N SER A 31 -0.74 0.34 -10.53
CA SER A 31 -1.75 1.30 -10.94
C SER A 31 -2.82 1.43 -9.86
N VAL A 32 -3.35 2.62 -9.69
CA VAL A 32 -4.48 2.90 -8.79
C VAL A 32 -5.60 3.51 -9.62
N SER A 33 -6.76 2.87 -9.60
CA SER A 33 -7.93 3.31 -10.35
C SER A 33 -9.18 3.30 -9.48
N THR A 34 -10.24 3.94 -9.99
CA THR A 34 -11.60 3.72 -9.47
C THR A 34 -12.10 2.33 -9.87
N PRO A 35 -13.17 1.80 -9.23
CA PRO A 35 -13.81 0.54 -9.65
C PRO A 35 -14.27 0.52 -11.12
N ASP A 36 -14.63 1.70 -11.66
CA ASP A 36 -15.02 1.86 -13.07
C ASP A 36 -13.82 1.86 -14.04
N GLY A 37 -12.60 1.67 -13.53
CA GLY A 37 -11.37 1.61 -14.32
C GLY A 37 -10.74 2.96 -14.68
N ASN A 38 -11.23 4.09 -14.15
CA ASN A 38 -10.59 5.39 -14.40
C ASN A 38 -9.26 5.47 -13.65
N PRO A 39 -8.12 5.68 -14.35
CA PRO A 39 -6.81 5.77 -13.72
C PRO A 39 -6.69 7.03 -12.88
N LEU A 40 -6.18 6.88 -11.65
CA LEU A 40 -5.99 7.97 -10.69
C LEU A 40 -4.51 8.24 -10.41
N LEU A 41 -3.76 7.18 -10.04
CA LEU A 41 -2.37 7.27 -9.61
C LEU A 41 -1.57 6.09 -10.12
N TYR A 42 -0.24 6.27 -10.11
CA TYR A 42 0.73 5.21 -10.34
C TYR A 42 1.73 5.19 -9.18
N ALA A 43 2.13 3.99 -8.77
CA ALA A 43 3.15 3.82 -7.76
C ALA A 43 4.29 2.96 -8.31
N TYR A 44 5.53 3.30 -7.94
CA TYR A 44 6.71 2.54 -8.34
C TYR A 44 7.72 2.48 -7.20
N GLU A 45 8.41 1.33 -7.11
CA GLU A 45 9.48 1.10 -6.15
C GLU A 45 10.81 1.64 -6.68
N GLU A 46 11.56 2.30 -5.81
CA GLU A 46 12.97 2.61 -5.99
C GLU A 46 13.76 1.86 -4.91
N SER A 47 14.65 0.96 -5.31
CA SER A 47 15.52 0.21 -4.41
C SER A 47 16.83 -0.16 -5.09
N GLY A 48 17.92 -0.28 -4.29
CA GLY A 48 19.23 -0.61 -4.82
C GLY A 48 19.31 -2.05 -5.35
N PHE A 49 19.97 -2.26 -6.50
CA PHE A 49 20.17 -3.57 -7.12
C PHE A 49 20.75 -4.60 -6.15
N PHE A 50 21.85 -4.26 -5.46
CA PHE A 50 22.48 -5.16 -4.49
C PHE A 50 21.59 -5.47 -3.28
N SER A 51 20.84 -4.46 -2.79
CA SER A 51 19.93 -4.68 -1.67
C SER A 51 18.79 -5.63 -2.04
N ARG A 52 18.32 -5.61 -3.28
CA ARG A 52 17.32 -6.56 -3.79
C ARG A 52 17.81 -8.00 -3.76
N ILE A 53 19.04 -8.25 -4.22
CA ILE A 53 19.62 -9.60 -4.29
C ILE A 53 19.88 -10.17 -2.88
N PHE A 54 20.53 -9.37 -2.00
CA PHE A 54 21.01 -9.86 -0.71
C PHE A 54 20.00 -9.73 0.44
N LEU A 55 19.19 -8.67 0.44
CA LEU A 55 18.26 -8.39 1.55
C LEU A 55 16.82 -8.80 1.23
N LYS A 56 16.50 -9.06 -0.03
CA LYS A 56 15.18 -9.51 -0.49
C LYS A 56 14.07 -8.63 0.09
N LYS A 57 13.06 -9.22 0.74
CA LYS A 57 11.94 -8.51 1.35
C LYS A 57 12.32 -7.57 2.50
N ASN A 58 13.50 -7.74 3.12
CA ASN A 58 13.97 -6.90 4.22
C ASN A 58 14.75 -5.66 3.74
N ARG A 59 14.83 -5.44 2.42
CA ARG A 59 15.59 -4.36 1.80
C ARG A 59 15.05 -2.98 2.15
N PRO A 60 15.93 -1.95 2.22
CA PRO A 60 15.48 -0.57 2.17
C PRO A 60 14.89 -0.27 0.79
N LEU A 61 13.81 0.50 0.76
CA LEU A 61 13.14 0.91 -0.48
C LEU A 61 12.37 2.20 -0.28
N SER A 62 12.05 2.86 -1.38
CA SER A 62 11.07 3.95 -1.44
C SER A 62 10.00 3.63 -2.48
N ILE A 63 8.74 3.86 -2.14
CA ILE A 63 7.62 3.81 -3.06
C ILE A 63 7.20 5.25 -3.34
N HIS A 64 7.24 5.63 -4.60
CA HIS A 64 6.79 6.93 -5.08
C HIS A 64 5.42 6.78 -5.73
N VAL A 65 4.45 7.56 -5.25
CA VAL A 65 3.11 7.62 -5.85
C VAL A 65 2.98 8.93 -6.60
N ILE A 66 2.62 8.85 -7.87
CA ILE A 66 2.47 9.98 -8.79
C ILE A 66 1.07 10.01 -9.39
N ASP A 67 0.61 11.18 -9.79
CA ASP A 67 -0.61 11.34 -10.57
C ASP A 67 -0.39 11.20 -12.08
N ASN A 68 -1.46 11.39 -12.86
CA ASN A 68 -1.42 11.33 -14.33
C ASN A 68 -0.54 12.43 -14.97
N ASN A 69 -0.24 13.52 -14.24
CA ASN A 69 0.67 14.59 -14.68
C ASN A 69 2.12 14.30 -14.29
N LYS A 70 2.39 13.17 -13.63
CA LYS A 70 3.68 12.79 -13.03
C LYS A 70 4.07 13.63 -11.82
N ASP A 71 3.12 14.37 -11.24
CA ASP A 71 3.35 15.08 -9.99
C ASP A 71 3.37 14.09 -8.84
N ARG A 72 4.38 14.20 -7.97
CA ARG A 72 4.49 13.34 -6.79
C ARG A 72 3.41 13.69 -5.77
N ILE A 73 2.64 12.70 -5.37
CA ILE A 73 1.54 12.84 -4.39
C ILE A 73 1.97 12.33 -3.02
N LEU A 74 2.79 11.27 -3.01
CA LEU A 74 3.18 10.58 -1.78
C LEU A 74 4.53 9.89 -1.99
N THR A 75 5.33 9.81 -0.91
CA THR A 75 6.48 8.92 -0.82
C THR A 75 6.37 8.08 0.44
N ALA A 76 6.47 6.77 0.31
CA ALA A 76 6.56 5.83 1.41
C ALA A 76 7.95 5.20 1.43
N SER A 77 8.73 5.44 2.51
CA SER A 77 10.11 4.99 2.63
C SER A 77 10.28 4.00 3.76
N ARG A 78 11.02 2.93 3.48
CA ARG A 78 11.32 1.87 4.43
C ARG A 78 12.83 1.68 4.54
N SER A 79 13.35 1.72 5.77
CA SER A 79 14.73 1.33 6.06
C SER A 79 14.88 -0.19 6.09
N PHE A 80 16.14 -0.68 6.04
CA PHE A 80 16.42 -2.09 6.32
C PHE A 80 15.88 -2.50 7.69
N PHE A 81 15.30 -3.69 7.77
CA PHE A 81 14.76 -4.24 9.01
C PHE A 81 15.10 -5.73 9.15
N LEU A 82 15.19 -6.21 10.39
CA LEU A 82 15.44 -7.63 10.68
C LEU A 82 14.15 -8.43 10.93
N PHE A 83 13.20 -7.86 11.65
CA PHE A 83 11.99 -8.55 12.09
C PHE A 83 10.70 -7.90 11.61
N PHE A 84 10.56 -6.59 11.79
CA PHE A 84 9.33 -5.88 11.49
C PHE A 84 9.60 -4.64 10.66
N SER A 85 8.82 -4.49 9.59
CA SER A 85 8.90 -3.33 8.71
C SER A 85 8.34 -2.08 9.39
N HIS A 86 8.93 -0.94 9.04
CA HIS A 86 8.45 0.39 9.38
C HIS A 86 8.50 1.24 8.11
N LEU A 87 7.35 1.73 7.69
CA LEU A 87 7.20 2.54 6.49
C LEU A 87 6.80 3.96 6.89
N ASP A 88 7.69 4.92 6.67
CA ASP A 88 7.42 6.36 6.86
C ASP A 88 6.76 6.93 5.61
N ILE A 89 5.66 7.67 5.77
CA ILE A 89 4.88 8.23 4.67
C ILE A 89 4.96 9.76 4.71
N GLN A 90 5.32 10.35 3.57
CA GLN A 90 5.44 11.78 3.35
C GLN A 90 4.50 12.22 2.23
N ASP A 91 3.96 13.43 2.33
CA ASP A 91 3.16 14.05 1.28
C ASP A 91 4.02 14.60 0.12
N GLU A 92 3.37 15.30 -0.83
CA GLU A 92 4.00 15.94 -1.98
C GLU A 92 5.03 17.01 -1.62
N THR A 93 4.96 17.57 -0.41
CA THR A 93 5.90 18.60 0.07
C THR A 93 7.08 18.01 0.85
N GLY A 94 7.07 16.70 1.10
CA GLY A 94 8.05 15.99 1.91
C GLY A 94 7.75 16.04 3.42
N HIS A 95 6.61 16.59 3.84
CA HIS A 95 6.20 16.53 5.23
C HIS A 95 5.71 15.11 5.59
N LYS A 96 6.18 14.59 6.72
CA LYS A 96 5.71 13.32 7.24
C LYS A 96 4.23 13.44 7.65
N ILE A 97 3.35 12.64 7.03
CA ILE A 97 1.93 12.55 7.37
C ILE A 97 1.63 11.42 8.34
N GLY A 98 2.51 10.42 8.42
CA GLY A 98 2.37 9.31 9.35
C GLY A 98 3.31 8.16 9.01
N SER A 99 3.05 7.00 9.62
CA SER A 99 3.79 5.77 9.37
C SER A 99 2.95 4.51 9.56
N LEU A 100 3.42 3.42 8.96
CA LEU A 100 2.91 2.07 9.14
C LEU A 100 3.98 1.23 9.81
N ARG A 101 3.63 0.62 10.93
CA ARG A 101 4.53 -0.25 11.70
C ARG A 101 3.97 -1.65 11.80
N ARG A 102 4.67 -2.61 11.21
CA ARG A 102 4.32 -4.02 11.39
C ARG A 102 4.57 -4.44 12.83
N ARG A 103 3.65 -5.24 13.40
CA ARG A 103 3.73 -5.74 14.77
C ARG A 103 3.61 -7.24 14.83
N PHE A 104 4.25 -7.83 15.82
CA PHE A 104 4.07 -9.24 16.12
C PHE A 104 2.64 -9.51 16.60
N SER A 105 2.05 -10.58 16.05
CA SER A 105 0.79 -11.13 16.53
C SER A 105 0.73 -12.61 16.14
N ILE A 106 0.19 -13.44 17.03
CA ILE A 106 0.05 -14.89 16.79
C ILE A 106 -1.14 -15.20 15.89
N LEU A 107 -2.22 -14.42 16.00
CA LEU A 107 -3.50 -14.72 15.35
C LEU A 107 -3.78 -13.86 14.13
N ASN A 108 -3.04 -12.76 13.95
CA ASN A 108 -3.29 -11.79 12.90
C ASN A 108 -1.96 -11.30 12.29
N ARG A 109 -1.99 -10.98 11.00
CA ARG A 109 -1.00 -10.10 10.38
C ARG A 109 -1.40 -8.67 10.74
N ARG A 110 -0.51 -7.92 11.41
CA ARG A 110 -0.87 -6.67 12.08
C ARG A 110 0.03 -5.51 11.67
N PHE A 111 -0.61 -4.36 11.36
CA PHE A 111 0.04 -3.07 11.26
C PHE A 111 -0.61 -2.06 12.20
N GLU A 112 0.19 -1.17 12.76
CA GLU A 112 -0.26 0.04 13.43
C GLU A 112 -0.07 1.23 12.50
N PHE A 113 -1.06 2.12 12.46
CA PHE A 113 -0.99 3.42 11.80
C PHE A 113 -0.64 4.47 12.85
N GLU A 114 0.45 5.18 12.61
CA GLU A 114 0.90 6.29 13.45
C GLU A 114 0.67 7.60 12.68
N ASP A 115 0.29 8.68 13.37
CA ASP A 115 0.26 10.02 12.79
C ASP A 115 1.68 10.62 12.65
N SER A 116 1.78 11.87 12.19
CA SER A 116 3.05 12.58 12.02
C SER A 116 3.86 12.72 13.32
N THR A 117 3.20 12.64 14.48
CA THR A 117 3.83 12.73 15.81
C THR A 117 4.28 11.37 16.36
N GLY A 118 3.95 10.27 15.67
CA GLY A 118 4.21 8.89 16.12
C GLY A 118 3.14 8.32 17.06
N LYS A 119 2.01 9.02 17.21
CA LYS A 119 0.88 8.50 18.01
C LYS A 119 0.09 7.50 17.16
N ILE A 120 -0.17 6.32 17.72
CA ILE A 120 -1.02 5.33 17.06
C ILE A 120 -2.44 5.88 16.94
N ILE A 121 -2.99 5.88 15.72
CA ILE A 121 -4.32 6.38 15.39
C ILE A 121 -5.29 5.29 14.93
N ALA A 122 -4.77 4.21 14.38
CA ALA A 122 -5.57 3.07 13.88
C ALA A 122 -4.72 1.79 13.88
N GLU A 123 -5.38 0.65 13.64
CA GLU A 123 -4.75 -0.66 13.52
C GLU A 123 -5.36 -1.44 12.35
N MET A 124 -4.51 -2.09 11.56
CA MET A 124 -4.92 -3.06 10.54
C MET A 124 -4.72 -4.48 11.08
N ARG A 125 -5.73 -5.32 10.89
CA ARG A 125 -5.75 -6.73 11.28
C ARG A 125 -6.11 -7.62 10.10
N GLY A 126 -5.21 -8.54 9.73
CA GLY A 126 -5.43 -9.57 8.71
C GLY A 126 -5.49 -10.95 9.38
N PRO A 127 -6.68 -11.48 9.70
CA PRO A 127 -6.82 -12.79 10.34
C PRO A 127 -6.21 -13.90 9.49
N LEU A 128 -5.49 -14.84 10.12
CA LEU A 128 -4.86 -15.97 9.40
C LEU A 128 -5.88 -16.87 8.69
N LEU A 129 -7.12 -16.96 9.20
CA LEU A 129 -8.21 -17.72 8.57
C LEU A 129 -8.84 -16.99 7.37
N ARG A 130 -8.52 -15.70 7.16
CA ARG A 130 -8.92 -14.89 6.00
C ARG A 130 -7.69 -14.23 5.41
N PRO A 131 -6.81 -15.00 4.76
CA PRO A 131 -5.46 -14.54 4.40
C PRO A 131 -5.44 -13.35 3.45
N ASN A 132 -6.51 -13.12 2.70
CA ASN A 132 -6.59 -12.06 1.71
C ASN A 132 -7.33 -10.80 2.20
N THR A 133 -7.74 -10.74 3.48
CA THR A 133 -8.55 -9.63 4.00
C THR A 133 -7.86 -8.98 5.18
N PHE A 134 -7.73 -7.66 5.13
CA PHE A 134 -7.14 -6.81 6.16
C PHE A 134 -8.12 -5.70 6.50
N MET A 135 -8.65 -5.71 7.71
CA MET A 135 -9.60 -4.72 8.20
C MET A 135 -8.87 -3.65 9.00
N ILE A 136 -9.24 -2.39 8.83
CA ILE A 136 -8.64 -1.24 9.50
C ILE A 136 -9.62 -0.69 10.52
N TYR A 137 -9.19 -0.60 11.77
CA TYR A 137 -9.99 -0.16 12.91
C TYR A 137 -9.42 1.11 13.51
N ASN A 138 -10.29 2.05 13.86
CA ASN A 138 -9.91 3.22 14.64
C ASN A 138 -9.76 2.87 16.15
N LYS A 139 -9.43 3.87 16.96
CA LYS A 139 -9.29 3.71 18.44
C LYS A 139 -10.59 3.31 19.16
N LYS A 140 -11.74 3.43 18.52
CA LYS A 140 -13.03 3.03 19.06
C LYS A 140 -13.45 1.64 18.60
N GLU A 141 -12.53 0.86 17.99
CA GLU A 141 -12.80 -0.45 17.37
C GLU A 141 -13.86 -0.40 16.23
N GLU A 142 -14.06 0.77 15.61
CA GLU A 142 -14.92 0.89 14.44
C GLU A 142 -14.10 0.61 13.19
N GLU A 143 -14.63 -0.21 12.27
CA GLU A 143 -14.02 -0.43 10.97
C GLU A 143 -14.14 0.87 10.14
N ILE A 144 -13.00 1.34 9.62
CA ILE A 144 -12.87 2.58 8.87
C ILE A 144 -12.22 2.38 7.50
N GLY A 145 -11.85 1.16 7.19
CA GLY A 145 -11.30 0.79 5.90
C GLY A 145 -10.97 -0.69 5.81
N ARG A 146 -10.68 -1.16 4.60
CA ARG A 146 -10.36 -2.55 4.34
C ARG A 146 -9.49 -2.68 3.11
N VAL A 147 -8.53 -3.59 3.15
CA VAL A 147 -7.73 -4.02 1.99
C VAL A 147 -8.01 -5.50 1.75
N THR A 148 -8.43 -5.85 0.53
CA THR A 148 -8.71 -7.24 0.15
C THR A 148 -7.96 -7.60 -1.11
N LYS A 149 -7.05 -8.58 -1.04
CA LYS A 149 -6.41 -9.17 -2.23
C LYS A 149 -7.43 -9.98 -2.99
N GLN A 150 -7.59 -9.67 -4.26
CA GLN A 150 -8.48 -10.40 -5.17
C GLN A 150 -7.74 -11.61 -5.75
N TRP A 151 -8.45 -12.74 -5.88
CA TRP A 151 -7.90 -13.91 -6.54
C TRP A 151 -8.05 -13.75 -8.06
N SER A 152 -6.98 -13.95 -8.79
CA SER A 152 -6.95 -14.01 -10.26
C SER A 152 -7.50 -15.34 -10.78
N GLY A 153 -8.67 -15.82 -10.31
CA GLY A 153 -9.09 -17.19 -10.63
C GLY A 153 -10.57 -17.52 -10.61
N ILE A 154 -11.48 -16.57 -10.36
CA ILE A 154 -12.92 -16.86 -10.38
C ILE A 154 -13.64 -15.92 -11.34
N GLY A 155 -13.71 -16.36 -12.59
CA GLY A 155 -14.65 -15.84 -13.59
C GLY A 155 -14.09 -14.81 -14.57
N ARG A 156 -13.73 -15.29 -15.76
CA ARG A 156 -13.36 -14.62 -17.01
C ARG A 156 -11.89 -14.23 -17.17
N GLU A 157 -11.19 -15.07 -17.95
CA GLU A 157 -10.17 -14.75 -18.97
C GLU A 157 -9.36 -13.46 -18.81
N VAL A 158 -8.67 -13.27 -17.68
CA VAL A 158 -7.51 -12.39 -17.64
C VAL A 158 -6.38 -13.20 -17.01
N PHE A 159 -5.54 -13.77 -17.86
CA PHE A 159 -4.25 -14.35 -17.49
C PHE A 159 -3.32 -13.20 -17.06
N SER A 160 -3.46 -12.71 -15.86
CA SER A 160 -2.52 -11.78 -15.24
C SER A 160 -2.19 -12.33 -13.86
N ASP A 161 -0.96 -12.80 -13.70
CA ASP A 161 -0.40 -13.21 -12.41
C ASP A 161 -0.19 -11.99 -11.46
N ALA A 162 -0.63 -10.81 -11.87
CA ALA A 162 -0.48 -9.58 -11.15
C ALA A 162 -1.48 -9.46 -10.00
N ASP A 163 -0.98 -9.18 -8.80
CA ASP A 163 -1.79 -8.99 -7.62
C ASP A 163 -2.71 -7.77 -7.73
N THR A 164 -3.96 -7.95 -7.37
CA THR A 164 -4.97 -6.89 -7.36
C THR A 164 -5.58 -6.75 -5.97
N PHE A 165 -5.60 -5.54 -5.44
CA PHE A 165 -6.17 -5.22 -4.14
C PHE A 165 -7.36 -4.28 -4.31
N ASN A 166 -8.45 -4.61 -3.66
CA ASN A 166 -9.57 -3.73 -3.43
C ASN A 166 -9.34 -2.98 -2.11
N VAL A 167 -9.34 -1.66 -2.14
CA VAL A 167 -9.10 -0.77 -0.99
C VAL A 167 -10.36 0.01 -0.71
N GLN A 168 -11.02 -0.28 0.40
CA GLN A 168 -12.22 0.42 0.86
C GLN A 168 -11.85 1.46 1.92
N ILE A 169 -12.46 2.64 1.83
CA ILE A 169 -12.22 3.79 2.71
C ILE A 169 -13.56 4.34 3.20
N ASP A 170 -13.76 4.41 4.50
CA ASP A 170 -14.92 5.13 5.06
C ASP A 170 -14.69 6.64 4.97
N SER A 171 -15.19 7.26 3.92
CA SER A 171 -15.01 8.69 3.64
C SER A 171 -15.57 9.61 4.75
N ASN A 172 -16.46 9.11 5.60
CA ASN A 172 -17.04 9.90 6.69
C ASN A 172 -16.15 9.89 7.94
N LYS A 173 -15.20 8.95 8.02
CA LYS A 173 -14.34 8.75 9.18
C LYS A 173 -12.85 8.96 8.90
N THR A 174 -12.50 9.26 7.65
CA THR A 174 -11.11 9.43 7.21
C THR A 174 -10.88 10.81 6.61
N ASN A 175 -9.75 11.42 6.91
CA ASN A 175 -9.28 12.62 6.24
C ASN A 175 -8.32 12.27 5.09
N ARG A 176 -7.85 13.29 4.34
CA ARG A 176 -6.92 13.15 3.22
C ARG A 176 -5.68 12.34 3.60
N ASP A 177 -5.00 12.72 4.68
CA ASP A 177 -3.74 12.11 5.09
C ASP A 177 -3.93 10.64 5.47
N PHE A 178 -5.01 10.34 6.21
CA PHE A 178 -5.31 8.97 6.58
C PHE A 178 -5.72 8.11 5.38
N ALA A 179 -6.42 8.66 4.39
CA ALA A 179 -6.71 7.97 3.14
C ALA A 179 -5.42 7.61 2.36
N MET A 180 -4.41 8.50 2.39
CA MET A 180 -3.08 8.21 1.85
C MET A 180 -2.36 7.10 2.62
N LEU A 181 -2.47 7.07 3.95
CA LEU A 181 -1.93 5.98 4.77
C LEU A 181 -2.63 4.64 4.45
N ILE A 182 -3.95 4.63 4.21
CA ILE A 182 -4.68 3.44 3.79
C ILE A 182 -4.19 2.96 2.42
N LEU A 183 -4.02 3.86 1.45
CA LEU A 183 -3.45 3.49 0.14
C LEU A 183 -2.04 2.89 0.31
N ALA A 184 -1.15 3.54 1.05
CA ALA A 184 0.20 3.04 1.30
C ALA A 184 0.18 1.66 2.00
N SER A 185 -0.83 1.40 2.85
CA SER A 185 -0.98 0.12 3.54
C SER A 185 -1.31 -1.04 2.60
N SER A 186 -2.00 -0.81 1.48
CA SER A 186 -2.25 -1.86 0.48
C SER A 186 -0.95 -2.35 -0.17
N ILE A 187 -0.04 -1.42 -0.47
CA ILE A 187 1.29 -1.75 -0.99
C ILE A 187 2.16 -2.42 0.09
N ALA A 188 2.09 -1.92 1.34
CA ALA A 188 2.81 -2.55 2.46
C ALA A 188 2.35 -3.99 2.73
N VAL A 189 1.05 -4.27 2.56
CA VAL A 189 0.49 -5.63 2.65
C VAL A 189 1.08 -6.55 1.57
N ASP A 190 1.19 -6.06 0.35
CA ASP A 190 1.82 -6.80 -0.74
C ASP A 190 3.28 -7.12 -0.43
N LEU A 191 4.08 -6.09 -0.15
CA LEU A 191 5.51 -6.20 0.14
C LEU A 191 5.85 -7.10 1.33
N ASP A 192 5.01 -7.12 2.37
CA ASP A 192 5.31 -7.82 3.62
C ASP A 192 4.72 -9.23 3.69
N PHE A 193 3.66 -9.51 2.92
CA PHE A 193 2.93 -10.76 3.04
C PHE A 193 2.80 -11.56 1.75
N PHE A 194 2.90 -10.91 0.59
CA PHE A 194 2.67 -11.57 -0.69
C PHE A 194 3.87 -11.52 -1.65
N GLU A 195 4.81 -10.60 -1.47
CA GLU A 195 6.01 -10.55 -2.31
C GLU A 195 6.81 -11.86 -2.22
N GLY A 196 6.93 -12.55 -3.35
CA GLY A 196 7.70 -13.80 -3.48
C GLY A 196 6.92 -15.09 -3.20
N GLU A 197 5.58 -15.03 -3.19
CA GLU A 197 4.73 -16.22 -3.25
C GLU A 197 4.62 -16.76 -4.68
#